data_fa5a17ee8f66fbe782ef69eba1724502
#
_entry.id   fa5a17ee8f66fbe782ef69eba1724502
#
_cell.length_a   1.000
_cell.length_b   1.000
_cell.length_c   1.000
_cell.angle_alpha   90.00
_cell.angle_beta   90.00
_cell.angle_gamma   90.00
#
_symmetry.space_group_name_H-M   'P 1'
#
loop_
_entity.id
_entity.type
_entity.pdbx_description
1 polymer ?
#
loop_
_entity_poly.entity_id
_entity_poly.type
_entity_poly.pdbx_seq_one_letter_code
_entity_poly.pdbx_strand_id
1 'polypeptide(L)'
;MQNEILQSTDAEISMKDIAKFVKCNLKLIVGCGIAALLTCSAYIILAPKQYEAKWQMQMAQFRSSNSNSSNSNSSNSSNSNSEEPAALVERLRSPTAYSTEVQQHCGMPANGEFGDYLDKRLEVKTIQNMTTAVGMKYRAVTPAQAKQCAESIVSMIITQQRSLIEEQLAGRQTQLVKYQQTLVEEQRLLEKMNKSELGSLDFLAKHDKLRWLRSRIDELQEESLLSRMHPAKLISPIYMPSKPISPKAGLVLPSGTLMGLMLGILFALGREVWRKVT
;
A
#
# COMPACT_ATOMS: atom_id res chain seq x y z
N MET A 1 34.37 -26.03 68.78
CA MET A 1 33.31 -25.57 67.89
C MET A 1 34.02 -25.09 66.62
N GLN A 2 34.10 -25.99 65.65
CA GLN A 2 34.81 -25.81 64.44
C GLN A 2 33.90 -25.08 63.42
N ASN A 3 34.27 -23.90 63.01
CA ASN A 3 33.71 -23.24 61.83
C ASN A 3 34.44 -23.81 60.61
N GLU A 4 33.82 -24.75 59.93
CA GLU A 4 34.20 -25.11 58.55
C GLU A 4 33.74 -23.98 57.62
N ILE A 5 34.73 -23.24 57.22
CA ILE A 5 34.59 -22.26 56.15
C ILE A 5 34.40 -23.02 54.85
N LEU A 6 33.16 -23.01 54.33
CA LEU A 6 32.85 -23.38 52.96
C LEU A 6 33.66 -22.45 52.00
N GLN A 7 34.83 -22.90 51.61
CA GLN A 7 35.54 -22.34 50.46
C GLN A 7 34.71 -22.68 49.22
N SER A 8 33.89 -21.73 48.78
CA SER A 8 33.41 -21.69 47.42
C SER A 8 34.61 -21.52 46.52
N THR A 9 35.08 -22.61 45.91
CA THR A 9 36.01 -22.56 44.80
C THR A 9 35.32 -21.89 43.62
N ASP A 10 35.41 -20.58 43.53
CA ASP A 10 35.13 -19.85 42.32
C ASP A 10 36.10 -20.36 41.25
N ALA A 11 35.62 -21.32 40.46
CA ALA A 11 36.38 -21.82 39.31
C ALA A 11 36.41 -20.68 38.28
N GLU A 12 37.42 -19.79 38.40
CA GLU A 12 37.73 -18.80 37.37
C GLU A 12 38.02 -19.55 36.08
N ILE A 13 37.08 -19.48 35.15
CA ILE A 13 37.25 -20.06 33.79
C ILE A 13 38.33 -19.27 33.07
N SER A 14 39.54 -19.81 33.01
CA SER A 14 40.67 -19.19 32.33
C SER A 14 40.45 -19.21 30.82
N MET A 15 40.82 -18.13 30.14
CA MET A 15 40.86 -18.07 28.67
C MET A 15 41.60 -19.25 28.05
N LYS A 16 42.63 -19.81 28.74
CA LYS A 16 43.39 -20.98 28.30
C LYS A 16 42.52 -22.25 28.30
N ASP A 17 41.57 -22.38 29.25
CA ASP A 17 40.69 -23.56 29.33
C ASP A 17 39.67 -23.53 28.18
N ILE A 18 39.14 -22.36 27.85
CA ILE A 18 38.27 -22.17 26.68
C ILE A 18 39.00 -22.52 25.40
N ALA A 19 40.25 -22.04 25.21
CA ALA A 19 41.02 -22.34 24.02
C ALA A 19 41.36 -23.83 23.89
N LYS A 20 41.68 -24.51 25.00
CA LYS A 20 41.93 -25.97 25.06
C LYS A 20 40.66 -26.77 24.75
N PHE A 21 39.50 -26.37 25.29
CA PHE A 21 38.18 -26.96 25.00
C PHE A 21 37.84 -26.88 23.51
N VAL A 22 37.98 -25.67 22.92
CA VAL A 22 37.72 -25.46 21.49
C VAL A 22 38.64 -26.31 20.63
N LYS A 23 39.94 -26.36 20.93
CA LYS A 23 40.90 -27.20 20.19
C LYS A 23 40.57 -28.70 20.25
N CYS A 24 40.21 -29.23 21.43
CA CYS A 24 39.83 -30.63 21.61
C CYS A 24 38.55 -31.01 20.86
N ASN A 25 37.59 -30.09 20.76
CA ASN A 25 36.28 -30.34 20.14
C ASN A 25 36.12 -29.69 18.76
N LEU A 26 37.23 -29.16 18.18
CA LEU A 26 37.20 -28.39 16.92
C LEU A 26 36.55 -29.20 15.78
N LYS A 27 36.87 -30.48 15.64
CA LYS A 27 36.31 -31.36 14.62
C LYS A 27 34.81 -31.47 14.71
N LEU A 28 34.25 -31.53 15.92
CA LEU A 28 32.81 -31.62 16.17
C LEU A 28 32.11 -30.30 15.90
N ILE A 29 32.68 -29.18 16.38
CA ILE A 29 32.14 -27.82 16.15
C ILE A 29 32.13 -27.47 14.67
N VAL A 30 33.22 -27.69 13.97
CA VAL A 30 33.37 -27.46 12.51
C VAL A 30 32.42 -28.39 11.73
N GLY A 31 32.32 -29.66 12.14
CA GLY A 31 31.39 -30.62 11.54
C GLY A 31 29.95 -30.18 11.61
N CYS A 32 29.48 -29.69 12.78
CA CYS A 32 28.14 -29.11 12.93
C CYS A 32 27.94 -27.84 12.08
N GLY A 33 28.97 -26.98 11.97
CA GLY A 33 28.94 -25.82 11.11
C GLY A 33 28.80 -26.17 9.62
N ILE A 34 29.55 -27.16 9.14
CA ILE A 34 29.45 -27.65 7.75
C ILE A 34 28.10 -28.30 7.49
N ALA A 35 27.59 -29.13 8.41
CA ALA A 35 26.28 -29.75 8.27
C ALA A 35 25.15 -28.68 8.18
N ALA A 36 25.20 -27.64 9.03
CA ALA A 36 24.28 -26.54 8.99
C ALA A 36 24.38 -25.75 7.68
N LEU A 37 25.57 -25.54 7.16
CA LEU A 37 25.79 -24.85 5.88
C LEU A 37 25.21 -25.67 4.71
N LEU A 38 25.37 -26.98 4.71
CA LEU A 38 24.79 -27.87 3.70
C LEU A 38 23.25 -27.87 3.77
N THR A 39 22.65 -27.92 4.96
CA THR A 39 21.21 -27.87 5.12
C THR A 39 20.63 -26.51 4.70
N CYS A 40 21.28 -25.38 5.00
CA CYS A 40 20.89 -24.06 4.54
C CYS A 40 21.02 -23.93 3.02
N SER A 41 22.05 -24.48 2.42
CA SER A 41 22.23 -24.48 0.95
C SER A 41 21.15 -25.31 0.27
N ALA A 42 20.82 -26.50 0.78
CA ALA A 42 19.72 -27.32 0.29
C ALA A 42 18.38 -26.58 0.41
N TYR A 43 18.13 -25.90 1.53
CA TYR A 43 16.93 -25.09 1.71
C TYR A 43 16.81 -23.97 0.66
N ILE A 44 17.89 -23.24 0.37
CA ILE A 44 17.89 -22.16 -0.63
C ILE A 44 17.57 -22.68 -2.03
N ILE A 45 18.01 -23.90 -2.36
CA ILE A 45 17.76 -24.53 -3.67
C ILE A 45 16.31 -25.02 -3.78
N LEU A 46 15.77 -25.63 -2.71
CA LEU A 46 14.46 -26.27 -2.68
C LEU A 46 13.31 -25.28 -2.39
N ALA A 47 13.59 -24.21 -1.67
CA ALA A 47 12.54 -23.24 -1.30
C ALA A 47 12.00 -22.49 -2.54
N PRO A 48 10.67 -22.28 -2.63
CA PRO A 48 10.08 -21.60 -3.76
C PRO A 48 10.58 -20.15 -3.83
N LYS A 49 11.12 -19.78 -4.98
CA LYS A 49 11.55 -18.41 -5.25
C LYS A 49 10.35 -17.50 -5.32
N GLN A 50 10.47 -16.31 -4.72
CA GLN A 50 9.43 -15.29 -4.78
C GLN A 50 9.97 -14.02 -5.44
N TYR A 51 9.17 -13.46 -6.33
CA TYR A 51 9.44 -12.21 -7.04
C TYR A 51 8.41 -11.18 -6.62
N GLU A 52 8.81 -9.92 -6.46
CA GLU A 52 7.95 -8.84 -5.97
C GLU A 52 7.88 -7.73 -7.01
N ALA A 53 6.69 -7.51 -7.57
CA ALA A 53 6.40 -6.32 -8.37
C ALA A 53 6.07 -5.16 -7.43
N LYS A 54 6.61 -3.97 -7.73
CA LYS A 54 6.37 -2.74 -6.97
C LYS A 54 5.92 -1.63 -7.91
N TRP A 55 4.91 -0.88 -7.48
CA TRP A 55 4.44 0.29 -8.22
C TRP A 55 3.82 1.31 -7.28
N GLN A 56 3.67 2.51 -7.78
CA GLN A 56 2.97 3.59 -7.09
C GLN A 56 1.97 4.22 -8.05
N MET A 57 0.79 4.51 -7.54
CA MET A 57 -0.23 5.16 -8.34
C MET A 57 -0.83 6.35 -7.61
N GLN A 58 -1.17 7.37 -8.39
CA GLN A 58 -1.92 8.51 -7.94
C GLN A 58 -3.40 8.22 -8.13
N MET A 59 -4.18 8.55 -7.09
CA MET A 59 -5.63 8.47 -7.14
C MET A 59 -6.19 9.52 -8.09
N ALA A 60 -7.33 9.21 -8.70
CA ALA A 60 -8.06 10.21 -9.45
C ALA A 60 -8.55 11.32 -8.52
N GLN A 61 -8.44 12.57 -8.96
CA GLN A 61 -8.81 13.73 -8.18
C GLN A 61 -10.05 14.39 -8.76
N PHE A 62 -10.91 14.81 -7.87
CA PHE A 62 -12.10 15.54 -8.15
C PHE A 62 -12.01 16.94 -7.52
N ARG A 63 -12.21 17.97 -8.32
CA ARG A 63 -12.21 19.35 -7.81
C ARG A 63 -13.61 19.69 -7.32
N SER A 64 -13.69 20.07 -6.05
CA SER A 64 -14.91 20.60 -5.45
C SER A 64 -14.65 22.02 -4.96
N SER A 65 -15.38 22.99 -5.47
CA SER A 65 -15.48 24.28 -4.83
C SER A 65 -16.45 24.14 -3.67
N ASN A 66 -15.93 24.16 -2.45
CA ASN A 66 -16.74 24.12 -1.25
C ASN A 66 -17.28 25.56 -1.00
N SER A 67 -18.40 25.89 -1.62
CA SER A 67 -19.06 27.19 -1.49
C SER A 67 -19.73 27.42 -0.11
N ASN A 68 -19.47 26.54 0.88
CA ASN A 68 -20.07 26.65 2.23
C ASN A 68 -19.22 27.45 3.24
N SER A 69 -18.16 28.11 2.84
CA SER A 69 -17.50 29.04 3.74
C SER A 69 -17.98 30.48 3.45
N SER A 70 -18.97 30.91 4.20
CA SER A 70 -19.49 32.27 4.25
C SER A 70 -18.50 33.31 4.80
N ASN A 71 -17.20 33.07 4.69
CA ASN A 71 -16.18 34.04 5.03
C ASN A 71 -15.25 34.27 3.83
N SER A 72 -15.50 35.43 3.26
CA SER A 72 -14.81 36.12 2.17
C SER A 72 -13.29 35.90 2.08
N ASN A 73 -12.79 35.80 0.86
CA ASN A 73 -11.46 36.07 0.34
C ASN A 73 -10.46 34.93 0.15
N SER A 74 -10.84 33.69 0.17
CA SER A 74 -10.01 32.66 -0.50
C SER A 74 -10.91 31.60 -1.12
N SER A 75 -11.01 31.60 -2.43
CA SER A 75 -11.52 30.48 -3.22
C SER A 75 -10.54 29.30 -3.10
N ASN A 76 -10.52 28.65 -1.94
CA ASN A 76 -9.79 27.40 -1.73
C ASN A 76 -10.55 26.26 -2.43
N SER A 77 -10.36 26.17 -3.73
CA SER A 77 -10.73 24.99 -4.46
C SER A 77 -9.82 23.85 -3.99
N SER A 78 -10.32 23.00 -3.11
CA SER A 78 -9.59 21.83 -2.66
C SER A 78 -9.77 20.69 -3.65
N ASN A 79 -8.65 20.16 -4.16
CA ASN A 79 -8.67 18.90 -4.87
C ASN A 79 -8.91 17.78 -3.85
N SER A 80 -10.05 17.13 -3.94
CA SER A 80 -10.35 15.93 -3.18
C SER A 80 -10.11 14.69 -4.05
N ASN A 81 -9.63 13.60 -3.45
CA ASN A 81 -9.54 12.33 -4.16
C ASN A 81 -10.95 11.81 -4.48
N SER A 82 -11.12 11.13 -5.61
CA SER A 82 -12.40 10.47 -5.95
C SER A 82 -12.75 9.37 -4.93
N GLU A 83 -11.72 8.77 -4.34
CA GLU A 83 -11.77 7.82 -3.24
C GLU A 83 -10.60 8.11 -2.30
N GLU A 84 -10.82 8.06 -1.01
CA GLU A 84 -9.74 8.23 -0.03
C GLU A 84 -8.75 7.07 -0.12
N PRO A 85 -7.42 7.31 -0.08
CA PRO A 85 -6.41 6.24 -0.15
C PRO A 85 -6.61 5.14 0.89
N ALA A 86 -7.06 5.48 2.10
CA ALA A 86 -7.38 4.51 3.14
C ALA A 86 -8.56 3.62 2.75
N ALA A 87 -9.60 4.18 2.14
CA ALA A 87 -10.76 3.43 1.64
C ALA A 87 -10.37 2.47 0.52
N LEU A 88 -9.49 2.90 -0.41
CA LEU A 88 -8.93 2.02 -1.44
C LEU A 88 -8.16 0.85 -0.82
N VAL A 89 -7.31 1.11 0.18
CA VAL A 89 -6.56 0.06 0.88
C VAL A 89 -7.51 -0.97 1.50
N GLU A 90 -8.57 -0.51 2.17
CA GLU A 90 -9.54 -1.41 2.79
C GLU A 90 -10.36 -2.18 1.75
N ARG A 91 -10.77 -1.53 0.67
CA ARG A 91 -11.49 -2.18 -0.44
C ARG A 91 -10.64 -3.28 -1.08
N LEU A 92 -9.35 -3.04 -1.30
CA LEU A 92 -8.45 -4.03 -1.90
C LEU A 92 -8.14 -5.24 -0.99
N ARG A 93 -8.49 -5.19 0.29
CA ARG A 93 -8.47 -6.35 1.19
C ARG A 93 -9.68 -7.25 1.03
N SER A 94 -10.77 -6.73 0.44
CA SER A 94 -11.98 -7.52 0.23
C SER A 94 -11.87 -8.41 -1.02
N PRO A 95 -12.25 -9.69 -0.95
CA PRO A 95 -12.31 -10.60 -2.10
C PRO A 95 -13.19 -10.07 -3.22
N THR A 96 -14.27 -9.38 -2.87
CA THR A 96 -15.28 -8.86 -3.82
C THR A 96 -14.78 -7.70 -4.67
N ALA A 97 -13.62 -7.12 -4.33
CA ALA A 97 -13.03 -6.02 -5.11
C ALA A 97 -12.45 -6.47 -6.46
N TYR A 98 -12.15 -7.76 -6.61
CA TYR A 98 -11.43 -8.29 -7.75
C TYR A 98 -12.36 -8.97 -8.74
N SER A 99 -12.26 -8.56 -10.02
CA SER A 99 -12.94 -9.25 -11.11
C SER A 99 -12.38 -10.67 -11.30
N THR A 100 -13.16 -11.56 -11.91
CA THR A 100 -12.74 -12.94 -12.22
C THR A 100 -11.44 -12.97 -13.03
N GLU A 101 -11.27 -12.02 -13.95
CA GLU A 101 -10.07 -11.88 -14.76
C GLU A 101 -8.83 -11.58 -13.92
N VAL A 102 -8.93 -10.62 -12.98
CA VAL A 102 -7.83 -10.29 -12.06
C VAL A 102 -7.51 -11.48 -11.16
N GLN A 103 -8.53 -12.19 -10.67
CA GLN A 103 -8.34 -13.39 -9.85
C GLN A 103 -7.54 -14.47 -10.61
N GLN A 104 -7.86 -14.71 -11.89
CA GLN A 104 -7.13 -15.65 -12.72
C GLN A 104 -5.68 -15.23 -12.98
N HIS A 105 -5.44 -13.96 -13.37
CA HIS A 105 -4.09 -13.43 -13.63
C HIS A 105 -3.21 -13.44 -12.39
N CYS A 106 -3.78 -13.22 -11.22
CA CYS A 106 -3.08 -13.25 -9.95
C CYS A 106 -2.96 -14.65 -9.35
N GLY A 107 -3.65 -15.67 -9.91
CA GLY A 107 -3.69 -17.03 -9.37
C GLY A 107 -4.33 -17.06 -7.98
N MET A 108 -5.37 -16.26 -7.78
CA MET A 108 -6.11 -16.20 -6.53
C MET A 108 -7.03 -17.42 -6.38
N PRO A 109 -7.12 -18.03 -5.18
CA PRO A 109 -7.99 -19.17 -4.97
C PRO A 109 -9.46 -18.74 -5.06
N ALA A 110 -10.28 -19.57 -5.72
CA ALA A 110 -11.72 -19.32 -5.82
C ALA A 110 -12.48 -19.59 -4.51
N ASN A 111 -11.84 -20.24 -3.54
CA ASN A 111 -12.43 -20.70 -2.29
C ASN A 111 -11.98 -19.82 -1.11
N GLY A 112 -12.68 -19.88 0.04
CA GLY A 112 -12.61 -19.01 1.21
C GLY A 112 -11.25 -18.67 1.86
N GLU A 113 -10.12 -19.12 1.33
CA GLU A 113 -8.75 -18.75 1.77
C GLU A 113 -8.24 -17.45 1.14
N PHE A 114 -9.12 -16.67 0.53
CA PHE A 114 -8.76 -15.48 -0.23
C PHE A 114 -8.10 -14.38 0.63
N GLY A 115 -8.58 -14.16 1.85
CA GLY A 115 -8.01 -13.16 2.77
C GLY A 115 -6.55 -13.45 3.09
N ASP A 116 -6.27 -14.68 3.52
CA ASP A 116 -4.91 -15.14 3.83
C ASP A 116 -3.97 -15.08 2.62
N TYR A 117 -4.51 -15.32 1.42
CA TYR A 117 -3.75 -15.24 0.18
C TYR A 117 -3.32 -13.81 -0.12
N LEU A 118 -4.26 -12.85 0.01
CA LEU A 118 -3.98 -11.42 -0.21
C LEU A 118 -3.00 -10.88 0.81
N ASP A 119 -3.20 -11.14 2.09
CA ASP A 119 -2.33 -10.63 3.16
C ASP A 119 -0.88 -11.08 3.00
N LYS A 120 -0.67 -12.28 2.46
CA LYS A 120 0.68 -12.82 2.21
C LYS A 120 1.32 -12.29 0.93
N ARG A 121 0.53 -11.92 -0.08
CA ARG A 121 1.03 -11.61 -1.42
C ARG A 121 0.86 -10.17 -1.88
N LEU A 122 -0.21 -9.50 -1.44
CA LEU A 122 -0.50 -8.12 -1.81
C LEU A 122 -0.30 -7.20 -0.59
N GLU A 123 0.64 -6.30 -0.68
CA GLU A 123 0.86 -5.25 0.31
C GLU A 123 0.44 -3.91 -0.31
N VAL A 124 -0.57 -3.26 0.29
CA VAL A 124 -1.05 -1.94 -0.13
C VAL A 124 -0.86 -0.98 1.03
N LYS A 125 -0.21 0.15 0.78
CA LYS A 125 0.07 1.17 1.80
C LYS A 125 -0.13 2.57 1.24
N THR A 126 -0.65 3.46 2.07
CA THR A 126 -0.60 4.90 1.79
C THR A 126 0.85 5.38 1.84
N ILE A 127 1.21 6.30 0.96
CA ILE A 127 2.55 6.88 0.94
C ILE A 127 2.59 8.03 1.96
N GLN A 128 3.53 7.98 2.91
CA GLN A 128 3.73 9.07 3.84
C GLN A 128 4.01 10.38 3.09
N ASN A 129 3.38 11.46 3.50
CA ASN A 129 3.44 12.80 2.88
C ASN A 129 2.78 12.93 1.49
N MET A 130 2.08 11.92 1.01
CA MET A 130 1.28 11.98 -0.23
C MET A 130 -0.15 11.51 0.03
N THR A 131 -1.05 12.47 0.30
CA THR A 131 -2.48 12.18 0.56
C THR A 131 -3.24 11.68 -0.68
N THR A 132 -2.61 11.69 -1.83
CA THR A 132 -3.22 11.35 -3.13
C THR A 132 -2.65 10.09 -3.76
N ALA A 133 -1.72 9.40 -3.08
CA ALA A 133 -0.99 8.29 -3.69
C ALA A 133 -0.96 7.05 -2.79
N VAL A 134 -0.93 5.89 -3.44
CA VAL A 134 -0.80 4.58 -2.80
C VAL A 134 0.38 3.82 -3.40
N GLY A 135 1.12 3.14 -2.53
CA GLY A 135 2.18 2.21 -2.90
C GLY A 135 1.69 0.77 -2.79
N MET A 136 2.01 -0.04 -3.78
CA MET A 136 1.58 -1.43 -3.86
C MET A 136 2.75 -2.34 -4.14
N LYS A 137 2.68 -3.57 -3.58
CA LYS A 137 3.64 -4.65 -3.85
C LYS A 137 2.87 -5.94 -3.99
N TYR A 138 3.22 -6.71 -4.99
CA TYR A 138 2.65 -8.04 -5.20
C TYR A 138 3.73 -9.09 -5.36
N ARG A 139 3.58 -10.22 -4.65
CA ARG A 139 4.53 -11.34 -4.65
C ARG A 139 3.97 -12.53 -5.39
N ALA A 140 4.76 -13.07 -6.33
CA ALA A 140 4.44 -14.27 -7.09
C ALA A 140 5.64 -15.20 -7.21
N VAL A 141 5.38 -16.43 -7.66
CA VAL A 141 6.39 -17.47 -7.85
C VAL A 141 7.24 -17.18 -9.09
N THR A 142 6.68 -16.53 -10.10
CA THR A 142 7.38 -16.16 -11.33
C THR A 142 7.34 -14.67 -11.60
N PRO A 143 8.37 -14.09 -12.25
CA PRO A 143 8.37 -12.69 -12.63
C PRO A 143 7.20 -12.32 -13.55
N ALA A 144 6.89 -13.19 -14.52
CA ALA A 144 5.80 -12.97 -15.47
C ALA A 144 4.45 -12.84 -14.76
N GLN A 145 4.14 -13.75 -13.83
CA GLN A 145 2.91 -13.71 -13.04
C GLN A 145 2.85 -12.45 -12.16
N ALA A 146 3.96 -12.06 -11.53
CA ALA A 146 4.00 -10.86 -10.71
C ALA A 146 3.67 -9.61 -11.54
N LYS A 147 4.23 -9.52 -12.76
CA LYS A 147 3.97 -8.42 -13.69
C LYS A 147 2.52 -8.40 -14.16
N GLN A 148 2.04 -9.53 -14.66
CA GLN A 148 0.68 -9.65 -15.19
C GLN A 148 -0.38 -9.32 -14.14
N CYS A 149 -0.21 -9.83 -12.91
CA CYS A 149 -1.11 -9.50 -11.81
C CYS A 149 -1.05 -8.00 -11.46
N ALA A 150 0.14 -7.39 -11.38
CA ALA A 150 0.28 -5.98 -11.10
C ALA A 150 -0.42 -5.12 -12.18
N GLU A 151 -0.24 -5.44 -13.46
CA GLU A 151 -0.89 -4.75 -14.59
C GLU A 151 -2.42 -4.89 -14.52
N SER A 152 -2.93 -6.08 -14.20
CA SER A 152 -4.37 -6.32 -14.07
C SER A 152 -4.98 -5.55 -12.90
N ILE A 153 -4.31 -5.50 -11.74
CA ILE A 153 -4.74 -4.72 -10.58
C ILE A 153 -4.75 -3.22 -10.92
N VAL A 154 -3.70 -2.71 -11.56
CA VAL A 154 -3.62 -1.30 -11.98
C VAL A 154 -4.75 -0.95 -12.94
N SER A 155 -4.99 -1.77 -13.97
CA SER A 155 -6.08 -1.56 -14.93
C SER A 155 -7.45 -1.55 -14.25
N MET A 156 -7.68 -2.49 -13.34
CA MET A 156 -8.90 -2.56 -12.54
C MET A 156 -9.12 -1.27 -11.72
N ILE A 157 -8.10 -0.82 -10.98
CA ILE A 157 -8.20 0.38 -10.16
C ILE A 157 -8.47 1.62 -11.03
N ILE A 158 -7.75 1.79 -12.14
CA ILE A 158 -7.96 2.91 -13.07
C ILE A 158 -9.40 2.91 -13.59
N THR A 159 -9.94 1.76 -13.98
CA THR A 159 -11.31 1.63 -14.47
C THR A 159 -12.33 1.97 -13.38
N GLN A 160 -12.14 1.47 -12.17
CA GLN A 160 -13.02 1.76 -11.05
C GLN A 160 -12.97 3.24 -10.65
N GLN A 161 -11.78 3.83 -10.59
CA GLN A 161 -11.61 5.27 -10.30
C GLN A 161 -12.27 6.15 -11.37
N ARG A 162 -12.19 5.73 -12.64
CA ARG A 162 -12.87 6.41 -13.73
C ARG A 162 -14.39 6.37 -13.56
N SER A 163 -14.97 5.20 -13.24
CA SER A 163 -16.41 5.09 -13.04
C SER A 163 -16.92 5.94 -11.88
N LEU A 164 -16.14 6.06 -10.79
CA LEU A 164 -16.47 6.94 -9.67
C LEU A 164 -16.52 8.43 -10.10
N ILE A 165 -15.55 8.87 -10.92
CA ILE A 165 -15.56 10.22 -11.46
C ILE A 165 -16.75 10.44 -12.41
N GLU A 166 -17.03 9.50 -13.30
CA GLU A 166 -18.14 9.60 -14.25
C GLU A 166 -19.49 9.70 -13.53
N GLU A 167 -19.69 8.94 -12.46
CA GLU A 167 -20.90 9.03 -11.62
C GLU A 167 -21.05 10.42 -10.99
N GLN A 168 -19.97 10.95 -10.40
CA GLN A 168 -19.97 12.30 -9.81
C GLN A 168 -20.20 13.38 -10.88
N LEU A 169 -19.61 13.24 -12.07
CA LEU A 169 -19.80 14.15 -13.17
C LEU A 169 -21.24 14.12 -13.72
N ALA A 170 -21.88 12.95 -13.79
CA ALA A 170 -23.28 12.82 -14.20
C ALA A 170 -24.22 13.58 -13.25
N GLY A 171 -24.00 13.51 -11.95
CA GLY A 171 -24.74 14.30 -10.97
C GLY A 171 -24.59 15.81 -11.18
N ARG A 172 -23.35 16.29 -11.48
CA ARG A 172 -23.09 17.71 -11.78
C ARG A 172 -23.69 18.15 -13.10
N GLN A 173 -23.65 17.29 -14.11
CA GLN A 173 -24.27 17.57 -15.39
C GLN A 173 -25.79 17.82 -15.24
N THR A 174 -26.44 17.04 -14.40
CA THR A 174 -27.87 17.22 -14.08
C THR A 174 -28.10 18.58 -13.41
N GLN A 175 -27.26 18.97 -12.46
CA GLN A 175 -27.34 20.30 -11.83
C GLN A 175 -27.10 21.43 -12.82
N LEU A 176 -26.12 21.29 -13.71
CA LEU A 176 -25.78 22.28 -14.73
C LEU A 176 -26.96 22.52 -15.66
N VAL A 177 -27.60 21.45 -16.15
CA VAL A 177 -28.81 21.55 -16.99
C VAL A 177 -29.95 22.28 -16.25
N LYS A 178 -30.15 21.97 -14.97
CA LYS A 178 -31.16 22.65 -14.15
C LYS A 178 -30.87 24.15 -14.02
N TYR A 179 -29.64 24.57 -13.74
CA TYR A 179 -29.28 25.98 -13.64
C TYR A 179 -29.38 26.69 -14.99
N GLN A 180 -29.03 26.06 -16.10
CA GLN A 180 -29.22 26.62 -17.44
C GLN A 180 -30.72 26.84 -17.76
N GLN A 181 -31.57 25.88 -17.44
CA GLN A 181 -33.03 26.03 -17.60
C GLN A 181 -33.54 27.18 -16.77
N THR A 182 -33.18 27.25 -15.49
CA THR A 182 -33.59 28.34 -14.59
C THR A 182 -33.11 29.70 -15.10
N LEU A 183 -31.87 29.79 -15.64
CA LEU A 183 -31.35 31.01 -16.20
C LEU A 183 -32.17 31.51 -17.39
N VAL A 184 -32.55 30.61 -18.31
CA VAL A 184 -33.36 30.95 -19.47
C VAL A 184 -34.78 31.44 -19.02
N GLU A 185 -35.36 30.78 -18.01
CA GLU A 185 -36.66 31.18 -17.47
C GLU A 185 -36.60 32.56 -16.81
N GLU A 186 -35.61 32.84 -15.96
CA GLU A 186 -35.45 34.15 -15.32
C GLU A 186 -35.12 35.26 -16.34
N GLN A 187 -34.38 34.97 -17.39
CA GLN A 187 -34.15 35.93 -18.50
C GLN A 187 -35.46 36.26 -19.20
N ARG A 188 -36.30 35.26 -19.49
CA ARG A 188 -37.60 35.45 -20.13
C ARG A 188 -38.56 36.26 -19.25
N LEU A 189 -38.51 36.05 -17.93
CA LEU A 189 -39.30 36.86 -16.99
C LEU A 189 -38.83 38.31 -16.95
N LEU A 190 -37.51 38.54 -16.95
CA LEU A 190 -36.93 39.89 -16.99
C LEU A 190 -37.33 40.66 -18.27
N GLU A 191 -37.30 39.98 -19.43
CA GLU A 191 -37.73 40.59 -20.71
C GLU A 191 -39.20 41.01 -20.74
N LYS A 192 -40.07 40.34 -19.97
CA LYS A 192 -41.47 40.66 -19.85
C LYS A 192 -41.77 41.80 -18.87
N MET A 193 -40.79 42.22 -18.04
CA MET A 193 -40.97 43.34 -17.14
C MET A 193 -41.10 44.67 -17.88
N ASN A 194 -42.05 45.46 -17.45
CA ASN A 194 -42.33 46.73 -18.14
C ASN A 194 -41.24 47.77 -17.85
N LYS A 195 -40.98 48.68 -18.78
CA LYS A 195 -39.95 49.72 -18.64
C LYS A 195 -40.08 50.61 -17.40
N SER A 196 -41.31 50.73 -16.87
CA SER A 196 -41.61 51.46 -15.63
C SER A 196 -41.07 50.79 -14.35
N GLU A 197 -40.74 49.47 -14.41
CA GLU A 197 -40.27 48.68 -13.28
C GLU A 197 -38.73 48.57 -13.24
N LEU A 198 -38.03 49.12 -14.24
CA LEU A 198 -36.58 49.02 -14.38
C LEU A 198 -35.75 49.59 -13.21
N GLY A 199 -36.33 50.40 -12.34
CA GLY A 199 -35.70 50.95 -11.14
C GLY A 199 -36.19 50.29 -9.85
N SER A 200 -37.05 49.26 -9.94
CA SER A 200 -37.62 48.61 -8.75
C SER A 200 -36.62 47.67 -8.09
N LEU A 201 -36.75 47.46 -6.77
CA LEU A 201 -35.95 46.50 -6.02
C LEU A 201 -36.08 45.07 -6.58
N ASP A 202 -37.22 44.74 -7.18
CA ASP A 202 -37.48 43.43 -7.78
C ASP A 202 -36.63 43.22 -9.07
N PHE A 203 -36.46 44.26 -9.87
CA PHE A 203 -35.57 44.23 -11.04
C PHE A 203 -34.11 43.99 -10.62
N LEU A 204 -33.62 44.70 -9.60
CA LEU A 204 -32.27 44.52 -9.08
C LEU A 204 -32.03 43.11 -8.53
N ALA A 205 -33.01 42.61 -7.75
CA ALA A 205 -32.95 41.26 -7.18
C ALA A 205 -32.86 40.17 -8.30
N LYS A 206 -33.68 40.33 -9.37
CA LYS A 206 -33.64 39.41 -10.52
C LYS A 206 -32.32 39.49 -11.29
N HIS A 207 -31.78 40.67 -11.45
CA HIS A 207 -30.49 40.88 -12.11
C HIS A 207 -29.34 40.23 -11.33
N ASP A 208 -29.35 40.34 -9.99
CA ASP A 208 -28.36 39.68 -9.13
C ASP A 208 -28.54 38.16 -9.17
N LYS A 209 -29.74 37.64 -9.21
CA LYS A 209 -30.02 36.21 -9.39
C LYS A 209 -29.46 35.67 -10.71
N LEU A 210 -29.62 36.40 -11.82
CA LEU A 210 -29.07 36.03 -13.11
C LEU A 210 -27.53 36.00 -13.09
N ARG A 211 -26.91 37.00 -12.43
CA ARG A 211 -25.46 37.06 -12.28
C ARG A 211 -24.98 35.85 -11.48
N TRP A 212 -25.65 35.53 -10.36
CA TRP A 212 -25.31 34.36 -9.56
C TRP A 212 -25.46 33.06 -10.33
N LEU A 213 -26.57 32.88 -11.08
CA LEU A 213 -26.78 31.69 -11.90
C LEU A 213 -25.66 31.50 -12.95
N ARG A 214 -25.23 32.57 -13.64
CA ARG A 214 -24.15 32.52 -14.60
C ARG A 214 -22.82 32.09 -13.94
N SER A 215 -22.47 32.76 -12.83
CA SER A 215 -21.27 32.40 -12.08
C SER A 215 -21.27 30.95 -11.64
N ARG A 216 -22.44 30.43 -11.21
CA ARG A 216 -22.58 29.04 -10.79
C ARG A 216 -22.47 28.04 -11.93
N ILE A 217 -22.98 28.38 -13.11
CA ILE A 217 -22.83 27.58 -14.33
C ILE A 217 -21.36 27.52 -14.73
N ASP A 218 -20.67 28.66 -14.79
CA ASP A 218 -19.25 28.73 -15.16
C ASP A 218 -18.39 27.91 -14.18
N GLU A 219 -18.65 28.02 -12.88
CA GLU A 219 -17.96 27.25 -11.84
C GLU A 219 -18.16 25.73 -12.03
N LEU A 220 -19.38 25.26 -12.25
CA LEU A 220 -19.66 23.84 -12.48
C LEU A 220 -19.02 23.30 -13.76
N GLN A 221 -18.94 24.11 -14.80
CA GLN A 221 -18.26 23.76 -16.05
C GLN A 221 -16.75 23.63 -15.84
N GLU A 222 -16.13 24.60 -15.17
CA GLU A 222 -14.70 24.57 -14.85
C GLU A 222 -14.36 23.36 -13.97
N GLU A 223 -15.13 23.10 -12.90
CA GLU A 223 -14.92 21.95 -12.03
C GLU A 223 -15.03 20.62 -12.78
N SER A 224 -16.01 20.49 -13.67
CA SER A 224 -16.19 19.27 -14.46
C SER A 224 -15.02 19.04 -15.43
N LEU A 225 -14.50 20.10 -16.03
CA LEU A 225 -13.34 20.05 -16.90
C LEU A 225 -12.08 19.61 -16.14
N LEU A 226 -11.80 20.27 -15.01
CA LEU A 226 -10.64 19.99 -14.18
C LEU A 226 -10.65 18.57 -13.58
N SER A 227 -11.83 18.05 -13.22
CA SER A 227 -11.97 16.68 -12.74
C SER A 227 -11.59 15.64 -13.81
N ARG A 228 -11.86 15.92 -15.07
CA ARG A 228 -11.43 15.06 -16.19
C ARG A 228 -9.93 15.11 -16.46
N MET A 229 -9.24 16.17 -16.05
CA MET A 229 -7.81 16.36 -16.29
C MET A 229 -6.92 15.60 -15.28
N HIS A 230 -7.49 15.11 -14.17
CA HIS A 230 -6.75 14.44 -13.11
C HIS A 230 -7.19 12.98 -12.91
N PRO A 231 -7.08 12.12 -13.95
CA PRO A 231 -7.41 10.70 -13.82
C PRO A 231 -6.40 9.98 -12.94
N ALA A 232 -6.79 8.80 -12.45
CA ALA A 232 -5.85 7.89 -11.79
C ALA A 232 -4.73 7.49 -12.76
N LYS A 233 -3.50 7.52 -12.29
CA LYS A 233 -2.32 7.18 -13.11
C LYS A 233 -1.20 6.57 -12.28
N LEU A 234 -0.33 5.82 -12.94
CA LEU A 234 0.92 5.38 -12.35
C LEU A 234 1.86 6.56 -12.14
N ILE A 235 2.41 6.71 -10.92
CA ILE A 235 3.49 7.66 -10.61
C ILE A 235 4.82 7.05 -11.02
N SER A 236 5.01 5.75 -10.71
CA SER A 236 6.16 4.99 -11.14
C SER A 236 5.73 3.77 -11.93
N PRO A 237 6.45 3.40 -13.00
CA PRO A 237 6.16 2.17 -13.73
C PRO A 237 6.28 0.95 -12.81
N ILE A 238 5.65 -0.15 -13.19
CA ILE A 238 5.73 -1.40 -12.45
C ILE A 238 7.17 -1.89 -12.49
N TYR A 239 7.85 -1.78 -11.35
CA TYR A 239 9.22 -2.25 -11.21
C TYR A 239 9.23 -3.71 -10.80
N MET A 240 9.97 -4.51 -11.55
CA MET A 240 10.18 -5.92 -11.28
C MET A 240 11.66 -6.25 -11.25
N PRO A 241 12.21 -6.65 -10.08
CA PRO A 241 13.59 -7.09 -10.01
C PRO A 241 13.76 -8.45 -10.69
N SER A 242 14.87 -8.62 -11.41
CA SER A 242 15.25 -9.89 -12.03
C SER A 242 15.66 -10.97 -11.01
N LYS A 243 16.02 -10.54 -9.79
CA LYS A 243 16.44 -11.44 -8.70
C LYS A 243 15.26 -11.71 -7.76
N PRO A 244 15.10 -12.97 -7.28
CA PRO A 244 14.08 -13.30 -6.30
C PRO A 244 14.35 -12.56 -4.98
N ILE A 245 13.29 -12.13 -4.29
CA ILE A 245 13.38 -11.49 -2.98
C ILE A 245 13.47 -12.50 -1.83
N SER A 246 13.06 -13.75 -2.07
CA SER A 246 13.09 -14.85 -1.09
C SER A 246 13.46 -16.18 -1.80
N PRO A 247 14.22 -17.06 -1.16
CA PRO A 247 14.97 -16.85 0.10
C PRO A 247 16.17 -15.90 -0.08
N LYS A 248 16.45 -15.10 0.96
CA LYS A 248 17.61 -14.20 0.97
C LYS A 248 18.87 -15.00 1.33
N ALA A 249 19.58 -15.53 0.34
CA ALA A 249 20.80 -16.33 0.55
C ALA A 249 21.84 -15.63 1.43
N GLY A 250 22.02 -14.30 1.24
CA GLY A 250 22.98 -13.52 2.03
C GLY A 250 22.63 -13.40 3.53
N LEU A 251 21.41 -13.74 3.94
CA LEU A 251 21.00 -13.73 5.34
C LEU A 251 20.90 -15.15 5.89
N VAL A 252 20.39 -16.10 5.10
CA VAL A 252 20.18 -17.50 5.52
C VAL A 252 21.50 -18.23 5.74
N LEU A 253 22.49 -18.03 4.87
CA LEU A 253 23.79 -18.71 4.98
C LEU A 253 24.56 -18.30 6.27
N PRO A 254 24.79 -17.01 6.55
CA PRO A 254 25.55 -16.63 7.75
C PRO A 254 24.80 -16.98 9.05
N SER A 255 23.47 -16.74 9.10
CA SER A 255 22.70 -17.07 10.30
C SER A 255 22.65 -18.57 10.58
N GLY A 256 22.47 -19.39 9.54
CA GLY A 256 22.48 -20.83 9.67
C GLY A 256 23.85 -21.39 10.10
N THR A 257 24.93 -20.85 9.55
CA THR A 257 26.30 -21.25 9.93
C THR A 257 26.59 -20.91 11.38
N LEU A 258 26.22 -19.69 11.82
CA LEU A 258 26.42 -19.26 13.19
C LEU A 258 25.62 -20.13 14.17
N MET A 259 24.38 -20.46 13.83
CA MET A 259 23.55 -21.35 14.65
C MET A 259 24.11 -22.78 14.69
N GLY A 260 24.64 -23.28 13.58
CA GLY A 260 25.32 -24.59 13.54
C GLY A 260 26.56 -24.64 14.41
N LEU A 261 27.37 -23.58 14.42
CA LEU A 261 28.53 -23.48 15.31
C LEU A 261 28.13 -23.43 16.79
N MET A 262 27.09 -22.66 17.14
CA MET A 262 26.56 -22.63 18.53
C MET A 262 26.06 -23.99 18.97
N LEU A 263 25.30 -24.69 18.13
CA LEU A 263 24.88 -26.07 18.43
C LEU A 263 26.06 -27.00 18.58
N GLY A 264 27.09 -26.87 17.76
CA GLY A 264 28.32 -27.63 17.88
C GLY A 264 29.03 -27.43 19.24
N ILE A 265 29.07 -26.20 19.74
CA ILE A 265 29.61 -25.89 21.08
C ILE A 265 28.75 -26.53 22.16
N LEU A 266 27.41 -26.44 22.08
CA LEU A 266 26.51 -27.06 23.06
C LEU A 266 26.66 -28.58 23.09
N PHE A 267 26.77 -29.24 21.95
CA PHE A 267 27.04 -30.67 21.85
C PHE A 267 28.40 -31.06 22.45
N ALA A 268 29.44 -30.23 22.21
CA ALA A 268 30.75 -30.43 22.77
C ALA A 268 30.76 -30.35 24.31
N LEU A 269 30.02 -29.36 24.87
CA LEU A 269 29.85 -29.20 26.30
C LEU A 269 29.07 -30.38 26.89
N GLY A 270 27.97 -30.78 26.28
CA GLY A 270 27.17 -31.94 26.74
C GLY A 270 27.99 -33.23 26.77
N ARG A 271 28.83 -33.45 25.72
CA ARG A 271 29.75 -34.61 25.69
C ARG A 271 30.79 -34.57 26.80
N GLU A 272 31.32 -33.41 27.13
CA GLU A 272 32.33 -33.26 28.20
C GLU A 272 31.72 -33.53 29.55
N VAL A 273 30.50 -33.02 29.80
CA VAL A 273 29.77 -33.31 31.08
C VAL A 273 29.48 -34.80 31.19
N TRP A 274 29.00 -35.44 30.12
CA TRP A 274 28.72 -36.89 30.16
C TRP A 274 29.96 -37.71 30.45
N ARG A 275 31.12 -37.34 29.84
CA ARG A 275 32.41 -38.05 30.13
C ARG A 275 32.91 -37.90 31.58
N LYS A 276 32.44 -36.88 32.32
CA LYS A 276 32.81 -36.67 33.71
C LYS A 276 31.89 -37.38 34.68
N VAL A 277 30.70 -37.79 34.24
CA VAL A 277 29.64 -38.45 35.05
C VAL A 277 29.71 -39.96 34.88
N THR A 278 30.23 -40.48 33.78
CA THR A 278 30.49 -41.90 33.54
C THR A 278 31.95 -42.25 33.85
#